data_ad7431f397f0d4e4cb688a927aa938f1
#
_entry.id   ad7431f397f0d4e4cb688a927aa938f1
#
_cell.length_a   1.000
_cell.length_b   1.000
_cell.length_c   1.000
_cell.angle_alpha   90.00
_cell.angle_beta   90.00
_cell.angle_gamma   90.00
#
_symmetry.space_group_name_H-M   'P 1'
#
loop_
_entity.id
_entity.type
_entity.pdbx_description
1 polymer ?
#
loop_
_entity_poly.entity_id
_entity_poly.type
_entity_poly.pdbx_seq_one_letter_code
_entity_poly.pdbx_strand_id
1 'polypeptide(L)' 'MKKWSLFAAIFQIVVGIAAIVAYIVVAASGEPHGKWTITLILAIAFVVMGVINAIGYLKSNKTQK' A
#
# COMPACT_ATOMS: atom_id res chain seq x y z
N MET A 1 8.15 9.35 17.62
CA MET A 1 8.51 8.06 17.09
C MET A 1 7.32 7.28 16.61
N LYS A 2 6.37 7.08 17.48
CA LYS A 2 5.19 6.28 17.11
C LYS A 2 4.37 6.93 16.03
N LYS A 3 4.32 8.25 16.04
CA LYS A 3 3.58 8.97 15.01
C LYS A 3 4.19 8.75 13.63
N TRP A 4 5.50 8.59 13.60
CA TRP A 4 6.17 8.34 12.33
C TRP A 4 5.77 7.01 11.72
N SER A 5 5.63 5.98 12.57
CA SER A 5 5.21 4.67 12.09
C SER A 5 3.82 4.73 11.48
N LEU A 6 2.90 5.41 12.16
CA LEU A 6 1.55 5.54 11.65
C LEU A 6 1.53 6.35 10.36
N PHE A 7 2.28 7.43 10.33
CA PHE A 7 2.35 8.29 9.16
C PHE A 7 2.91 7.53 7.96
N ALA A 8 3.98 6.76 8.19
CA ALA A 8 4.58 5.97 7.14
C ALA A 8 3.62 4.91 6.62
N ALA A 9 2.87 4.27 7.52
CA ALA A 9 1.91 3.25 7.11
C ALA A 9 0.81 3.85 6.25
N ILE A 10 0.29 5.01 6.65
CA ILE A 10 -0.74 5.68 5.86
C ILE A 10 -0.20 6.07 4.50
N PHE A 11 0.99 6.65 4.47
CA PHE A 11 1.61 7.05 3.22
C PHE A 11 1.81 5.85 2.30
N GLN A 12 2.25 4.75 2.87
CA GLN A 12 2.49 3.53 2.11
C GLN A 12 1.19 2.99 1.51
N ILE A 13 0.12 3.01 2.28
CA ILE A 13 -1.18 2.56 1.79
C ILE A 13 -1.66 3.45 0.66
N VAL A 14 -1.55 4.76 0.83
CA VAL A 14 -1.99 5.71 -0.19
C VAL A 14 -1.21 5.50 -1.49
N VAL A 15 0.09 5.33 -1.40
CA VAL A 15 0.92 5.11 -2.57
C VAL A 15 0.53 3.81 -3.26
N GLY A 16 0.28 2.75 -2.48
CA GLY A 16 -0.12 1.47 -3.04
C GLY A 16 -1.45 1.56 -3.77
N ILE A 17 -2.42 2.24 -3.15
CA ILE A 17 -3.72 2.41 -3.79
C ILE A 17 -3.59 3.22 -5.07
N ALA A 18 -2.80 4.28 -5.05
CA ALA A 18 -2.59 5.09 -6.24
C ALA A 18 -1.96 4.27 -7.37
N ALA A 19 -1.03 3.41 -7.04
CA ALA A 19 -0.40 2.54 -8.04
C ALA A 19 -1.40 1.55 -8.63
N ILE A 20 -2.28 1.01 -7.80
CA ILE A 20 -3.30 0.07 -8.27
C ILE A 20 -4.26 0.79 -9.21
N VAL A 21 -4.70 1.98 -8.85
CA VAL A 21 -5.58 2.76 -9.68
C VAL A 21 -4.92 3.07 -11.03
N ALA A 22 -3.66 3.44 -11.01
CA ALA A 22 -2.94 3.71 -12.24
C ALA A 22 -2.88 2.47 -13.13
N TYR A 23 -2.67 1.31 -12.53
CA TYR A 23 -2.65 0.06 -13.27
C TYR A 23 -4.00 -0.20 -13.94
N ILE A 24 -5.07 0.00 -13.20
CA ILE A 24 -6.40 -0.22 -13.75
C ILE A 24 -6.67 0.71 -14.92
N VAL A 25 -6.27 1.97 -14.79
CA VAL A 25 -6.45 2.94 -15.87
C VAL A 25 -5.69 2.52 -17.11
N VAL A 26 -4.45 2.08 -16.96
CA VAL A 26 -3.64 1.64 -18.09
C VAL A 26 -4.26 0.41 -18.73
N ALA A 27 -4.70 -0.54 -17.92
CA ALA A 27 -5.32 -1.76 -18.46
C ALA A 27 -6.60 -1.44 -19.20
N ALA A 28 -7.37 -0.50 -18.69
CA ALA A 28 -8.64 -0.11 -19.31
C ALA A 28 -8.42 0.61 -20.63
N SER A 29 -7.30 1.31 -20.79
CA SER A 29 -7.06 1.99 -22.05
C SER A 29 -6.59 1.07 -23.16
N GLY A 30 -6.39 -0.21 -22.86
CA GLY A 30 -6.04 -1.18 -23.89
C GLY A 30 -4.58 -1.21 -24.26
N GLU A 31 -3.75 -0.54 -23.52
CA GLU A 31 -2.33 -0.53 -23.80
C GLU A 31 -1.67 -1.81 -23.30
N PRO A 32 -0.53 -2.21 -23.92
CA PRO A 32 0.18 -3.39 -23.43
C PRO A 32 0.64 -3.15 -21.99
N HIS A 33 0.28 -4.08 -21.13
CA HIS A 33 0.55 -3.91 -19.72
C HIS A 33 1.38 -5.06 -19.14
N GLY A 34 2.19 -5.69 -19.96
CA GLY A 34 3.06 -6.75 -19.49
C GLY A 34 4.02 -6.28 -18.43
N LYS A 35 4.59 -5.10 -18.61
CA LYS A 35 5.51 -4.53 -17.62
C LYS A 35 4.76 -4.04 -16.39
N TRP A 36 3.52 -3.67 -16.56
CA TRP A 36 2.72 -3.18 -15.46
C TRP A 36 2.32 -4.27 -14.48
N THR A 37 2.41 -5.54 -14.92
CA THR A 37 2.12 -6.65 -14.01
C THR A 37 3.06 -6.64 -12.82
N ILE A 38 4.34 -6.34 -13.05
CA ILE A 38 5.31 -6.25 -11.96
C ILE A 38 4.93 -5.11 -11.03
N THR A 39 4.53 -3.98 -11.60
CA THR A 39 4.10 -2.84 -10.81
C THR A 39 2.89 -3.21 -9.95
N LEU A 40 1.95 -3.96 -10.50
CA LEU A 40 0.78 -4.38 -9.76
C LEU A 40 1.16 -5.26 -8.57
N ILE A 41 2.05 -6.22 -8.81
CA ILE A 41 2.49 -7.10 -7.73
C ILE A 41 3.17 -6.30 -6.62
N LEU A 42 4.03 -5.36 -7.00
CA LEU A 42 4.70 -4.51 -6.02
C LEU A 42 3.71 -3.65 -5.26
N ALA A 43 2.70 -3.12 -5.96
CA ALA A 43 1.69 -2.29 -5.32
C ALA A 43 0.89 -3.09 -4.30
N ILE A 44 0.50 -4.30 -4.66
CA ILE A 44 -0.25 -5.17 -3.75
C ILE A 44 0.60 -5.48 -2.52
N ALA A 45 1.86 -5.84 -2.72
CA ALA A 45 2.76 -6.13 -1.61
C ALA A 45 2.90 -4.90 -0.72
N PHE A 46 3.02 -3.72 -1.32
CA PHE A 46 3.17 -2.48 -0.60
C PHE A 46 1.95 -2.20 0.27
N VAL A 47 0.76 -2.40 -0.29
CA VAL A 47 -0.48 -2.19 0.45
C VAL A 47 -0.59 -3.17 1.61
N VAL A 48 -0.28 -4.44 1.35
CA VAL A 48 -0.34 -5.46 2.39
C VAL A 48 0.60 -5.11 3.54
N MET A 49 1.83 -4.70 3.21
CA MET A 49 2.78 -4.32 4.25
C MET A 49 2.29 -3.10 5.03
N GLY A 50 1.70 -2.13 4.34
CA GLY A 50 1.15 -0.97 4.99
C GLY A 50 0.05 -1.33 5.96
N VAL A 51 -0.85 -2.22 5.54
CA VAL A 51 -1.95 -2.66 6.39
C VAL A 51 -1.41 -3.40 7.61
N ILE A 52 -0.45 -4.30 7.40
CA ILE A 52 0.14 -5.05 8.50
C ILE A 52 0.79 -4.10 9.51
N ASN A 53 1.52 -3.11 9.01
CA ASN A 53 2.16 -2.14 9.89
C ASN A 53 1.13 -1.33 10.68
N ALA A 54 0.05 -0.94 10.01
CA ALA A 54 -1.00 -0.18 10.68
C ALA A 54 -1.67 -1.01 11.78
N ILE A 55 -1.97 -2.26 11.48
CA ILE A 55 -2.58 -3.14 12.45
C ILE A 55 -1.64 -3.38 13.62
N GLY A 56 -0.36 -3.60 13.33
CA GLY A 56 0.63 -3.78 14.37
C GLY A 56 0.73 -2.57 15.28
N TYR A 57 0.70 -1.39 14.68
CA TYR A 57 0.74 -0.16 15.46
C TYR A 57 -0.47 -0.03 16.38
N LEU A 58 -1.64 -0.32 15.84
CA LEU A 58 -2.87 -0.23 16.65
C LEU A 58 -2.90 -1.25 17.77
N LYS A 59 -2.46 -2.47 17.47
CA LYS A 59 -2.41 -3.50 18.50
C LYS A 59 -1.41 -3.15 19.59
N SER A 60 -0.26 -2.67 19.19
CA SER A 60 0.75 -2.28 20.16
C SER A 60 0.26 -1.15 21.05
N ASN A 61 -0.46 -0.21 20.46
CA ASN A 61 -1.02 0.89 21.22
C ASN A 61 -2.04 0.41 22.23
N LYS A 62 -2.86 -0.54 21.86
CA LYS A 62 -3.83 -1.09 22.77
C LYS A 62 -3.18 -1.89 23.89
N THR A 63 -2.18 -2.65 23.54
CA THR A 63 -1.50 -3.51 24.49
C THR A 63 -0.79 -2.70 25.57
N GLN A 64 -0.40 -1.51 25.24
CA GLN A 64 0.36 -0.68 26.18
C GLN A 64 -0.47 -0.18 27.34
N LYS A 65 -1.74 -0.31 27.24
CA LYS A 65 -2.57 0.10 28.36
C LYS A 65 -2.42 -0.87 29.51
#